data_4a887ef5e2a8b326c7e1cf7e4455e892
#
_entry.id   4a887ef5e2a8b326c7e1cf7e4455e892
#
_cell.length_a   1.000
_cell.length_b   1.000
_cell.length_c   1.000
_cell.angle_alpha   90.00
_cell.angle_beta   90.00
_cell.angle_gamma   90.00
#
_symmetry.space_group_name_H-M   'P 1'
#
loop_
_entity.id
_entity.type
_entity.pdbx_description
1 polymer ?
#
loop_
_entity_poly.entity_id
_entity_poly.type
_entity_poly.pdbx_seq_one_letter_code
_entity_poly.pdbx_strand_id
1 'polypeptide(L)'
;YKDYSEKVISVLSKPNVLSKALAYYRSTFQESLQLDRINQKSLKLLSSKIKPACLYFHGKNDGCIDYKLSNGMEEYFEDLEIKILEDCGHFLHIEKPDEFNEVLLNFFTNS
;
A
#
# COMPACT_ATOMS: atom_id res chain seq x y z
N TYR A 1 7.62 -13.03 -14.86
CA TYR A 1 6.90 -13.47 -13.64
C TYR A 1 7.43 -14.81 -13.05
N LYS A 2 7.82 -15.80 -13.86
CA LYS A 2 8.26 -17.11 -13.37
C LYS A 2 9.45 -17.01 -12.41
N ASP A 3 10.44 -16.20 -12.72
CA ASP A 3 11.63 -15.98 -11.88
C ASP A 3 11.27 -15.35 -10.52
N TYR A 4 10.31 -14.43 -10.47
CA TYR A 4 9.81 -13.87 -9.21
C TYR A 4 9.08 -14.89 -8.35
N SER A 5 8.23 -15.71 -8.96
CA SER A 5 7.50 -16.75 -8.23
C SER A 5 8.47 -17.77 -7.59
N GLU A 6 9.50 -18.19 -8.31
CA GLU A 6 10.52 -19.10 -7.80
C GLU A 6 11.30 -18.48 -6.62
N LYS A 7 11.66 -17.21 -6.70
CA LYS A 7 12.30 -16.48 -5.60
C LYS A 7 11.41 -16.38 -4.37
N VAL A 8 10.15 -16.02 -4.54
CA VAL A 8 9.17 -15.94 -3.43
C VAL A 8 8.99 -17.30 -2.78
N ILE A 9 8.80 -18.38 -3.56
CA ILE A 9 8.67 -19.73 -3.04
C ILE A 9 9.94 -20.12 -2.27
N SER A 10 11.11 -19.84 -2.80
CA SER A 10 12.39 -20.18 -2.13
C SER A 10 12.55 -19.49 -0.77
N VAL A 11 12.06 -18.26 -0.64
CA VAL A 11 12.11 -17.52 0.63
C VAL A 11 11.06 -18.03 1.61
N LEU A 12 9.82 -18.21 1.18
CA LEU A 12 8.71 -18.65 2.03
C LEU A 12 8.84 -20.10 2.50
N SER A 13 9.59 -20.93 1.75
CA SER A 13 9.87 -22.33 2.12
C SER A 13 10.94 -22.47 3.22
N LYS A 14 11.63 -21.39 3.60
CA LYS A 14 12.59 -21.45 4.71
C LYS A 14 11.85 -21.67 6.05
N PRO A 15 12.47 -22.38 7.02
CA PRO A 15 11.86 -22.65 8.32
C PRO A 15 11.33 -21.38 8.99
N ASN A 16 10.09 -21.41 9.44
CA ASN A 16 9.39 -20.35 10.16
C ASN A 16 9.12 -19.04 9.36
N VAL A 17 9.54 -18.89 8.10
CA VAL A 17 9.32 -17.65 7.34
C VAL A 17 7.83 -17.48 7.03
N LEU A 18 7.19 -18.50 6.47
CA LEU A 18 5.76 -18.46 6.14
C LEU A 18 4.90 -18.24 7.38
N SER A 19 5.19 -18.91 8.48
CA SER A 19 4.42 -18.74 9.72
C SER A 19 4.54 -17.33 10.31
N LYS A 20 5.73 -16.72 10.24
CA LYS A 20 5.95 -15.32 10.67
C LYS A 20 5.28 -14.32 9.75
N ALA A 21 5.33 -14.53 8.43
CA ALA A 21 4.62 -13.69 7.47
C ALA A 21 3.10 -13.72 7.70
N LEU A 22 2.53 -14.89 7.95
CA LEU A 22 1.12 -15.04 8.28
C LEU A 22 0.76 -14.49 9.67
N ALA A 23 1.70 -14.48 10.62
CA ALA A 23 1.46 -13.95 11.96
C ALA A 23 1.17 -12.45 11.93
N TYR A 24 1.78 -11.69 11.01
CA TYR A 24 1.48 -10.28 10.79
C TYR A 24 -0.02 -10.05 10.52
N TYR A 25 -0.58 -10.77 9.55
CA TYR A 25 -1.99 -10.67 9.25
C TYR A 25 -2.89 -11.13 10.40
N ARG A 26 -2.53 -12.23 11.07
CA ARG A 26 -3.28 -12.75 12.20
C ARG A 26 -3.35 -11.78 13.36
N SER A 27 -2.24 -11.11 13.70
CA SER A 27 -2.22 -10.10 14.78
C SER A 27 -3.10 -8.91 14.43
N THR A 28 -3.04 -8.41 13.18
CA THR A 28 -3.85 -7.29 12.73
C THR A 28 -5.34 -7.60 12.85
N PHE A 29 -5.76 -8.77 12.40
CA PHE A 29 -7.18 -9.17 12.52
C PHE A 29 -7.62 -9.46 13.97
N GLN A 30 -6.74 -9.96 14.83
CA GLN A 30 -7.07 -10.17 16.24
C GLN A 30 -7.16 -8.86 17.02
N GLU A 31 -6.33 -7.87 16.71
CA GLU A 31 -6.38 -6.54 17.34
C GLU A 31 -7.56 -5.70 16.84
N SER A 32 -8.01 -5.88 15.61
CA SER A 32 -9.18 -5.17 15.06
C SER A 32 -10.49 -5.54 15.79
N LEU A 33 -10.53 -6.70 16.43
CA LEU A 33 -11.64 -7.08 17.33
C LEU A 33 -11.58 -6.36 18.69
N GLN A 34 -10.48 -5.67 19.01
CA GLN A 34 -10.32 -4.85 20.21
C GLN A 34 -10.38 -3.35 19.89
N LEU A 35 -11.35 -2.95 19.05
CA LEU A 35 -11.57 -1.57 18.61
C LEU A 35 -11.71 -0.53 19.75
N ASP A 36 -11.97 -0.96 20.97
CA ASP A 36 -12.00 -0.11 22.17
C ASP A 36 -10.63 0.50 22.57
N ARG A 37 -9.55 0.13 21.90
CA ARG A 37 -8.20 0.64 22.13
C ARG A 37 -7.64 1.54 21.04
N ILE A 38 -8.45 2.06 20.14
CA ILE A 38 -8.01 3.21 19.33
C ILE A 38 -7.87 4.37 20.31
N ASN A 39 -6.65 4.49 20.79
CA ASN A 39 -6.25 5.49 21.76
C ASN A 39 -6.67 6.88 21.25
N GLN A 40 -7.20 7.75 22.10
CA GLN A 40 -7.55 9.15 21.78
C GLN A 40 -6.40 9.88 21.03
N LYS A 41 -5.16 9.46 21.26
CA LYS A 41 -3.97 9.92 20.56
C LYS A 41 -3.97 9.58 19.06
N SER A 42 -4.46 8.40 18.69
CA SER A 42 -4.61 7.98 17.27
C SER A 42 -5.75 8.73 16.59
N LEU A 43 -6.86 8.97 17.30
CA LEU A 43 -7.96 9.79 16.77
C LEU A 43 -7.52 11.24 16.53
N LYS A 44 -6.67 11.79 17.43
CA LYS A 44 -6.11 13.13 17.25
C LYS A 44 -5.14 13.23 16.05
N LEU A 45 -4.39 12.17 15.78
CA LEU A 45 -3.54 12.08 14.58
C LEU A 45 -4.39 12.00 13.30
N LEU A 46 -5.51 11.27 13.33
CA LEU A 46 -6.45 11.16 12.21
C LEU A 46 -7.26 12.46 11.96
N SER A 47 -7.29 13.38 12.92
CA SER A 47 -7.97 14.68 12.77
C SER A 47 -7.10 15.78 12.15
N SER A 48 -5.80 15.54 11.96
CA SER A 48 -4.88 16.48 11.32
C SER A 48 -4.53 16.00 9.91
N LYS A 49 -4.52 16.93 8.95
CA LYS A 49 -4.07 16.61 7.59
C LYS A 49 -2.58 16.22 7.58
N ILE A 50 -2.25 15.28 6.73
CA ILE A 50 -0.87 14.88 6.42
C ILE A 50 -0.25 16.01 5.60
N LYS A 51 0.84 16.60 6.13
CA LYS A 51 1.46 17.80 5.55
C LYS A 51 2.47 17.53 4.43
N PRO A 52 3.34 16.50 4.53
CA PRO A 52 4.26 16.20 3.44
C PRO A 52 3.52 15.95 2.14
N ALA A 53 4.15 16.34 1.01
CA ALA A 53 3.68 15.94 -0.30
C ALA A 53 3.62 14.40 -0.38
N CYS A 54 2.51 13.88 -0.87
CA CYS A 54 2.26 12.45 -0.93
C CYS A 54 1.83 12.03 -2.34
N LEU A 55 2.35 10.90 -2.78
CA LEU A 55 1.91 10.24 -4.00
C LEU A 55 1.21 8.93 -3.63
N TYR A 56 -0.07 8.84 -3.96
CA TYR A 56 -0.82 7.59 -3.91
C TYR A 56 -0.84 6.94 -5.30
N PHE A 57 -0.45 5.68 -5.35
CA PHE A 57 -0.28 4.96 -6.59
C PHE A 57 -1.03 3.62 -6.53
N HIS A 58 -1.94 3.36 -7.48
CA HIS A 58 -2.77 2.15 -7.46
C HIS A 58 -2.99 1.60 -8.87
N GLY A 59 -3.06 0.27 -8.98
CA GLY A 59 -3.43 -0.41 -10.21
C GLY A 59 -4.95 -0.56 -10.31
N LYS A 60 -5.53 -0.19 -11.45
CA LYS A 60 -6.98 -0.22 -11.64
C LYS A 60 -7.57 -1.63 -11.57
N ASN A 61 -6.79 -2.64 -11.97
CA ASN A 61 -7.18 -4.04 -11.99
C ASN A 61 -6.69 -4.80 -10.74
N ASP A 62 -6.43 -4.08 -9.63
CA ASP A 62 -6.06 -4.69 -8.36
C ASP A 62 -7.19 -5.58 -7.85
N GLY A 63 -6.96 -6.89 -7.83
CA GLY A 63 -7.92 -7.88 -7.33
C GLY A 63 -7.93 -8.06 -5.81
N CYS A 64 -7.03 -7.35 -5.09
CA CYS A 64 -6.92 -7.43 -3.65
C CYS A 64 -7.58 -6.23 -2.96
N ILE A 65 -7.33 -5.02 -3.48
CA ILE A 65 -7.85 -3.75 -2.92
C ILE A 65 -8.46 -2.94 -4.06
N ASP A 66 -9.71 -2.52 -3.93
CA ASP A 66 -10.37 -1.67 -4.93
C ASP A 66 -9.74 -0.27 -4.94
N TYR A 67 -9.29 0.18 -6.11
CA TYR A 67 -8.70 1.52 -6.31
C TYR A 67 -9.66 2.66 -5.89
N LYS A 68 -10.97 2.42 -5.88
CA LYS A 68 -11.98 3.38 -5.43
C LYS A 68 -11.87 3.74 -3.94
N LEU A 69 -11.11 2.97 -3.16
CA LEU A 69 -10.80 3.33 -1.78
C LEU A 69 -9.98 4.64 -1.68
N SER A 70 -9.36 5.08 -2.77
CA SER A 70 -8.71 6.40 -2.84
C SER A 70 -9.68 7.57 -2.94
N ASN A 71 -10.96 7.32 -3.22
CA ASN A 71 -11.96 8.39 -3.32
C ASN A 71 -12.14 9.09 -1.98
N GLY A 72 -11.92 10.39 -1.94
CA GLY A 72 -12.02 11.20 -0.72
C GLY A 72 -10.74 11.23 0.11
N MET A 73 -9.64 10.60 -0.32
CA MET A 73 -8.36 10.67 0.39
C MET A 73 -7.82 12.10 0.51
N GLU A 74 -8.15 12.99 -0.43
CA GLU A 74 -7.74 14.40 -0.47
C GLU A 74 -8.13 15.15 0.81
N GLU A 75 -9.17 14.71 1.50
CA GLU A 75 -9.62 15.30 2.76
C GLU A 75 -8.59 15.15 3.88
N TYR A 76 -7.73 14.12 3.80
CA TYR A 76 -6.75 13.76 4.83
C TYR A 76 -5.34 14.30 4.56
N PHE A 77 -5.10 14.93 3.41
CA PHE A 77 -3.78 15.41 3.00
C PHE A 77 -3.82 16.90 2.68
N GLU A 78 -2.70 17.59 2.88
CA GLU A 78 -2.51 18.96 2.41
C GLU A 78 -2.08 18.98 0.93
N ASP A 79 -1.27 18.01 0.53
CA ASP A 79 -0.73 17.85 -0.82
C ASP A 79 -0.74 16.35 -1.19
N LEU A 80 -1.66 15.94 -2.05
CA LEU A 80 -1.83 14.56 -2.50
C LEU A 80 -1.96 14.48 -4.01
N GLU A 81 -1.05 13.79 -4.63
CA GLU A 81 -1.16 13.34 -6.01
C GLU A 81 -1.69 11.90 -6.05
N ILE A 82 -2.75 11.64 -6.83
CA ILE A 82 -3.31 10.30 -7.03
C ILE A 82 -3.06 9.85 -8.46
N LYS A 83 -2.40 8.71 -8.63
CA LYS A 83 -2.17 8.07 -9.93
C LYS A 83 -2.75 6.66 -9.93
N ILE A 84 -3.68 6.44 -10.86
CA ILE A 84 -4.25 5.12 -11.12
C ILE A 84 -3.68 4.61 -12.44
N LEU A 85 -2.99 3.47 -12.41
CA LEU A 85 -2.48 2.81 -13.61
C LEU A 85 -3.54 1.90 -14.21
N GLU A 86 -3.86 2.15 -15.47
CA GLU A 86 -4.71 1.25 -16.27
C GLU A 86 -3.99 -0.08 -16.53
N ASP A 87 -4.74 -1.15 -16.69
CA ASP A 87 -4.23 -2.49 -17.00
C ASP A 87 -3.08 -2.96 -16.08
N CYS A 88 -3.19 -2.62 -14.80
CA CYS A 88 -2.21 -2.92 -13.77
C CYS A 88 -2.92 -3.42 -12.51
N GLY A 89 -2.36 -4.46 -11.89
CA GLY A 89 -2.88 -5.06 -10.66
C GLY A 89 -2.17 -4.55 -9.41
N HIS A 90 -2.05 -5.44 -8.43
CA HIS A 90 -1.55 -5.10 -7.08
C HIS A 90 -0.06 -4.75 -7.03
N PHE A 91 0.75 -5.35 -7.89
CA PHE A 91 2.21 -5.19 -7.85
C PHE A 91 2.72 -4.28 -8.97
N LEU A 92 2.30 -3.01 -8.96
CA LEU A 92 2.59 -2.01 -9.98
C LEU A 92 4.05 -1.98 -10.44
N HIS A 93 4.97 -1.99 -9.46
CA HIS A 93 6.42 -1.91 -9.71
C HIS A 93 6.99 -3.16 -10.41
N ILE A 94 6.25 -4.27 -10.42
CA ILE A 94 6.59 -5.50 -11.12
C ILE A 94 5.86 -5.59 -12.46
N GLU A 95 4.60 -5.15 -12.48
CA GLU A 95 3.72 -5.29 -13.63
C GLU A 95 4.01 -4.21 -14.69
N LYS A 96 4.28 -2.97 -14.26
CA LYS A 96 4.57 -1.82 -15.11
C LYS A 96 5.76 -1.00 -14.57
N PRO A 97 6.97 -1.58 -14.54
CA PRO A 97 8.12 -0.94 -13.91
C PRO A 97 8.51 0.39 -14.52
N ASP A 98 8.38 0.54 -15.84
CA ASP A 98 8.78 1.77 -16.54
C ASP A 98 7.84 2.92 -16.20
N GLU A 99 6.51 2.72 -16.32
CA GLU A 99 5.50 3.71 -15.93
C GLU A 99 5.57 4.05 -14.44
N PHE A 100 5.77 3.03 -13.59
CA PHE A 100 5.91 3.22 -12.14
C PHE A 100 7.13 4.11 -11.81
N ASN A 101 8.28 3.80 -12.39
CA ASN A 101 9.51 4.55 -12.15
C ASN A 101 9.44 5.98 -12.71
N GLU A 102 8.83 6.19 -13.88
CA GLU A 102 8.64 7.51 -14.47
C GLU A 102 7.81 8.41 -13.55
N VAL A 103 6.68 7.94 -13.08
CA VAL A 103 5.81 8.72 -12.17
C VAL A 103 6.52 9.01 -10.87
N LEU A 104 7.23 8.03 -10.31
CA LEU A 104 7.96 8.19 -9.05
C LEU A 104 9.10 9.22 -9.18
N LEU A 105 9.86 9.16 -10.25
CA LEU A 105 10.92 10.13 -10.53
C LEU A 105 10.37 11.54 -10.72
N ASN A 106 9.27 11.68 -11.47
CA ASN A 106 8.62 12.97 -11.68
C ASN A 106 8.13 13.58 -10.36
N PHE A 107 7.55 12.77 -9.48
CA PHE A 107 7.13 13.22 -8.17
C PHE A 107 8.30 13.75 -7.34
N PHE A 108 9.41 13.03 -7.25
CA PHE A 108 10.58 13.44 -6.46
C PHE A 108 11.39 14.59 -7.06
N THR A 109 11.26 14.85 -8.36
CA THR A 109 11.98 15.97 -9.00
C THR A 109 11.19 17.27 -9.03
N ASN A 110 9.86 17.20 -8.84
CA ASN A 110 8.96 18.36 -8.91
C ASN A 110 8.33 18.71 -7.54
N SER A 111 8.67 17.98 -6.49
CA SER A 111 8.17 18.19 -5.12
C SER A 111 9.08 19.09 -4.30
#